data_4287e05b94dc43ada15c5f94bc170974
#
_entry.id   4287e05b94dc43ada15c5f94bc170974
#
_cell.length_a   1.000
_cell.length_b   1.000
_cell.length_c   1.000
_cell.angle_alpha   90.00
_cell.angle_beta   90.00
_cell.angle_gamma   90.00
#
_symmetry.space_group_name_H-M   'P 1'
#
loop_
_entity.id
_entity.type
_entity.pdbx_description
1 polymer ?
#
loop_
_entity_poly.entity_id
_entity_poly.type
_entity_poly.pdbx_seq_one_letter_code
_entity_poly.pdbx_strand_id
1 'polypeptide(L)'
;TPASPPIHLLLLPPPPSQSTRPKKKPLASNEPPPRMGAFILFLCLLAPFVVVACALRANKKRSSSSSSSGGKGKGRLPLPPGTMGWPYVGETTQLYSSKNPNVFFARKRNKYGPIFKTHILGCPCVMVSSPEAAKFVLVTQAHLFKPTFPASKERMLGRQAIFFQQGDYHAHLRRLVSRAFSPDSIRGSVPAIEAIALRSLRSWDGLQVNTFQEMKTYSLNVALLSIFGDEEMQYIEELKQCYLTLEKGYNSMPVNVPGTLFHKAMKARKRLGAIVAHIMSARRERERGNDLLGSFMDGKEALTDEQIADNAIGVIFAARDTTASVITWMVKFLGDNPAVLKAVTEEQAEIAREELSGEPLSWADTRRMRMTGRVIQETMRVASILPMTFTRKDDIAC
;
A
#
# COMPACT_ATOMS: atom_id res chain seq x y z
N THR A 1 18.40 13.89 -40.86
CA THR A 1 18.12 13.77 -39.41
C THR A 1 16.86 14.56 -39.12
N PRO A 2 15.72 13.94 -38.77
CA PRO A 2 14.56 14.67 -38.28
C PRO A 2 14.65 14.78 -36.76
N ALA A 3 14.55 16.02 -36.28
CA ALA A 3 14.49 16.36 -34.86
C ALA A 3 13.17 15.85 -34.26
N SER A 4 13.27 15.24 -33.07
CA SER A 4 12.14 14.83 -32.26
C SER A 4 11.31 16.04 -31.82
N PRO A 5 9.98 15.99 -31.84
CA PRO A 5 9.14 17.11 -31.43
C PRO A 5 9.20 17.33 -29.91
N PRO A 6 9.07 18.58 -29.43
CA PRO A 6 9.08 18.89 -28.02
C PRO A 6 7.80 18.37 -27.33
N ILE A 7 7.98 17.79 -26.16
CA ILE A 7 6.88 17.37 -25.27
C ILE A 7 6.18 18.63 -24.76
N HIS A 8 5.02 18.95 -25.30
CA HIS A 8 4.15 20.00 -24.79
C HIS A 8 3.36 19.52 -23.57
N LEU A 9 3.76 20.00 -22.39
CA LEU A 9 2.95 19.89 -21.17
C LEU A 9 1.77 20.88 -21.28
N LEU A 10 0.60 20.40 -21.71
CA LEU A 10 -0.62 21.23 -21.78
C LEU A 10 -1.23 21.39 -20.38
N LEU A 11 -1.22 22.64 -19.92
CA LEU A 11 -2.00 23.10 -18.77
C LEU A 11 -3.50 23.04 -19.12
N LEU A 12 -4.30 22.46 -18.24
CA LEU A 12 -5.74 22.30 -18.38
C LEU A 12 -6.48 23.65 -18.41
N PRO A 13 -7.42 23.86 -19.36
CA PRO A 13 -8.43 24.88 -19.24
C PRO A 13 -9.55 24.45 -18.27
N PRO A 14 -10.32 25.40 -17.70
CA PRO A 14 -11.42 25.09 -16.78
C PRO A 14 -12.56 24.32 -17.47
N PRO A 15 -13.40 23.58 -16.74
CA PRO A 15 -14.42 22.70 -17.32
C PRO A 15 -15.51 23.51 -18.04
N PRO A 16 -15.97 23.05 -19.21
CA PRO A 16 -17.06 23.69 -19.93
C PRO A 16 -18.41 23.44 -19.27
N SER A 17 -19.25 24.44 -19.28
CA SER A 17 -20.65 24.48 -18.87
C SER A 17 -21.47 23.39 -19.55
N GLN A 18 -22.44 22.86 -18.80
CA GLN A 18 -23.36 21.80 -19.19
C GLN A 18 -24.08 22.10 -20.52
N SER A 19 -23.95 21.20 -21.48
CA SER A 19 -24.75 21.15 -22.71
C SER A 19 -25.60 19.88 -22.69
N THR A 20 -26.88 20.08 -22.97
CA THR A 20 -27.98 19.13 -22.97
C THR A 20 -27.78 17.92 -23.87
N ARG A 21 -27.91 16.69 -23.33
CA ARG A 21 -27.94 15.42 -24.06
C ARG A 21 -29.39 15.10 -24.50
N PRO A 22 -29.62 14.59 -25.72
CA PRO A 22 -30.93 14.11 -26.13
C PRO A 22 -31.27 12.76 -25.46
N LYS A 23 -32.54 12.61 -25.03
CA LYS A 23 -33.12 11.42 -24.43
C LYS A 23 -33.20 10.27 -25.44
N LYS A 24 -32.50 9.15 -25.21
CA LYS A 24 -32.78 7.85 -25.86
C LYS A 24 -33.86 7.12 -25.06
N LYS A 25 -34.91 6.62 -25.77
CA LYS A 25 -35.95 5.76 -25.24
C LYS A 25 -35.37 4.41 -24.82
N PRO A 26 -35.83 3.80 -23.72
CA PRO A 26 -35.40 2.46 -23.31
C PRO A 26 -36.17 1.39 -24.07
N LEU A 27 -35.45 0.41 -24.61
CA LEU A 27 -36.01 -0.89 -25.07
C LEU A 27 -36.32 -1.73 -23.84
N ALA A 28 -37.55 -2.22 -23.77
CA ALA A 28 -37.99 -3.09 -22.69
C ALA A 28 -37.41 -4.50 -22.89
N SER A 29 -36.61 -4.99 -21.95
CA SER A 29 -36.28 -6.37 -21.77
C SER A 29 -36.95 -6.89 -20.50
N ASN A 30 -37.88 -7.86 -20.70
CA ASN A 30 -38.55 -8.61 -19.63
C ASN A 30 -37.56 -9.62 -19.03
N GLU A 31 -36.85 -9.25 -17.98
CA GLU A 31 -36.22 -10.20 -17.05
C GLU A 31 -36.75 -9.95 -15.62
N PRO A 32 -37.06 -11.01 -14.85
CA PRO A 32 -37.54 -10.84 -13.49
C PRO A 32 -36.41 -10.27 -12.60
N PRO A 33 -36.73 -9.37 -11.65
CA PRO A 33 -35.71 -8.76 -10.82
C PRO A 33 -35.04 -9.78 -9.91
N PRO A 34 -33.71 -9.70 -9.72
CA PRO A 34 -32.99 -10.64 -8.87
C PRO A 34 -33.43 -10.45 -7.42
N ARG A 35 -33.37 -11.52 -6.63
CA ARG A 35 -33.74 -11.68 -5.21
C ARG A 35 -33.07 -10.68 -4.23
N MET A 36 -32.71 -9.51 -4.70
CA MET A 36 -32.07 -8.43 -3.94
C MET A 36 -33.02 -7.78 -2.93
N GLY A 37 -34.32 -7.74 -3.21
CA GLY A 37 -35.33 -7.17 -2.31
C GLY A 37 -35.49 -7.96 -0.99
N ALA A 38 -35.44 -9.29 -1.06
CA ALA A 38 -35.54 -10.14 0.13
C ALA A 38 -34.30 -10.00 1.05
N PHE A 39 -33.10 -9.79 0.46
CA PHE A 39 -31.88 -9.59 1.23
C PHE A 39 -31.83 -8.21 1.91
N ILE A 40 -32.30 -7.18 1.23
CA ILE A 40 -32.43 -5.83 1.79
C ILE A 40 -33.49 -5.83 2.92
N LEU A 41 -34.62 -6.51 2.71
CA LEU A 41 -35.66 -6.64 3.75
C LEU A 41 -35.14 -7.40 4.99
N PHE A 42 -34.36 -8.47 4.78
CA PHE A 42 -33.73 -9.23 5.86
C PHE A 42 -32.70 -8.40 6.63
N LEU A 43 -31.90 -7.58 5.94
CA LEU A 43 -30.98 -6.63 6.58
C LEU A 43 -31.71 -5.51 7.34
N CYS A 44 -32.81 -5.01 6.80
CA CYS A 44 -33.63 -4.00 7.48
C CYS A 44 -34.36 -4.55 8.72
N LEU A 45 -34.71 -5.83 8.74
CA LEU A 45 -35.31 -6.50 9.89
C LEU A 45 -34.27 -6.91 10.94
N LEU A 46 -33.03 -7.24 10.54
CA LEU A 46 -31.93 -7.55 11.46
C LEU A 46 -31.29 -6.32 12.10
N ALA A 47 -31.27 -5.18 11.41
CA ALA A 47 -30.64 -3.95 11.90
C ALA A 47 -31.18 -3.50 13.27
N PRO A 48 -32.52 -3.44 13.53
CA PRO A 48 -33.03 -3.06 14.83
C PRO A 48 -32.69 -4.08 15.94
N PHE A 49 -32.64 -5.39 15.62
CA PHE A 49 -32.25 -6.41 16.61
C PHE A 49 -30.78 -6.27 17.01
N VAL A 50 -29.90 -5.98 16.06
CA VAL A 50 -28.48 -5.74 16.32
C VAL A 50 -28.31 -4.44 17.14
N VAL A 51 -29.04 -3.39 16.82
CA VAL A 51 -29.02 -2.11 17.58
C VAL A 51 -29.50 -2.33 19.02
N VAL A 52 -30.60 -3.06 19.22
CA VAL A 52 -31.14 -3.36 20.56
C VAL A 52 -30.17 -4.27 21.35
N ALA A 53 -29.58 -5.32 20.72
CA ALA A 53 -28.61 -6.18 21.36
C ALA A 53 -27.32 -5.42 21.74
N CYS A 54 -26.87 -4.49 20.91
CA CYS A 54 -25.74 -3.61 21.19
C CYS A 54 -26.06 -2.62 22.32
N ALA A 55 -27.26 -2.03 22.33
CA ALA A 55 -27.71 -1.14 23.39
C ALA A 55 -27.83 -1.85 24.74
N LEU A 56 -28.39 -3.06 24.77
CA LEU A 56 -28.52 -3.88 25.98
C LEU A 56 -27.15 -4.30 26.52
N ARG A 57 -26.16 -4.67 25.65
CA ARG A 57 -24.78 -4.96 26.06
C ARG A 57 -24.04 -3.71 26.56
N ALA A 58 -24.27 -2.56 25.96
CA ALA A 58 -23.67 -1.31 26.41
C ALA A 58 -24.24 -0.89 27.79
N ASN A 59 -25.52 -1.11 28.02
CA ASN A 59 -26.16 -0.85 29.31
C ASN A 59 -25.70 -1.80 30.43
N LYS A 60 -25.49 -3.08 30.10
CA LYS A 60 -24.93 -4.07 31.03
C LYS A 60 -23.49 -3.75 31.44
N LYS A 61 -22.64 -3.21 30.51
CA LYS A 61 -21.32 -2.71 30.84
C LYS A 61 -21.32 -1.42 31.68
N ARG A 62 -22.28 -0.56 31.51
CA ARG A 62 -22.47 0.65 32.36
C ARG A 62 -22.89 0.29 33.79
N SER A 63 -23.75 -0.70 33.93
CA SER A 63 -24.23 -1.17 35.24
C SER A 63 -23.14 -1.90 36.03
N SER A 64 -22.20 -2.58 35.38
CA SER A 64 -21.06 -3.25 36.06
C SER A 64 -19.88 -2.33 36.42
N SER A 65 -19.88 -1.08 35.93
CA SER A 65 -18.84 -0.10 36.28
C SER A 65 -19.22 0.84 37.43
N SER A 66 -20.46 0.74 37.94
CA SER A 66 -20.95 1.59 39.05
C SER A 66 -20.96 0.91 40.42
N SER A 67 -20.50 -0.34 40.54
CA SER A 67 -20.50 -1.08 41.80
C SER A 67 -19.12 -1.66 42.19
N SER A 68 -18.07 -0.84 42.17
CA SER A 68 -16.85 -1.15 42.90
C SER A 68 -16.19 0.11 43.46
N SER A 69 -16.82 0.68 44.45
CA SER A 69 -16.14 1.53 45.43
C SER A 69 -15.50 0.61 46.46
N GLY A 70 -14.14 0.64 46.56
CA GLY A 70 -13.46 0.03 47.68
C GLY A 70 -12.41 -1.02 47.30
N GLY A 71 -11.35 -0.61 46.62
CA GLY A 71 -10.11 -1.37 46.47
C GLY A 71 -9.00 -0.42 46.06
N LYS A 72 -8.02 -0.19 46.92
CA LYS A 72 -6.77 0.52 46.59
C LYS A 72 -5.98 -0.29 45.57
N GLY A 73 -6.41 -0.24 44.31
CA GLY A 73 -5.68 -0.77 43.17
C GLY A 73 -4.68 0.26 42.66
N LYS A 74 -3.44 -0.13 42.42
CA LYS A 74 -2.35 0.60 41.75
C LYS A 74 -2.94 1.57 40.72
N GLY A 75 -2.72 2.88 40.88
CA GLY A 75 -3.37 3.93 40.10
C GLY A 75 -3.19 3.72 38.60
N ARG A 76 -4.25 3.32 37.93
CA ARG A 76 -4.32 3.32 36.48
C ARG A 76 -4.25 4.77 36.02
N LEU A 77 -3.19 5.09 35.30
CA LEU A 77 -3.07 6.41 34.67
C LEU A 77 -4.30 6.67 33.77
N PRO A 78 -4.81 7.91 33.73
CA PRO A 78 -5.93 8.25 32.88
C PRO A 78 -5.58 8.06 31.42
N LEU A 79 -6.55 7.55 30.64
CA LEU A 79 -6.39 7.43 29.19
C LEU A 79 -6.29 8.82 28.56
N PRO A 80 -5.55 8.99 27.44
CA PRO A 80 -5.48 10.23 26.70
C PRO A 80 -6.89 10.79 26.33
N PRO A 81 -7.04 12.12 26.16
CA PRO A 81 -8.28 12.72 25.71
C PRO A 81 -8.67 12.19 24.32
N GLY A 82 -9.95 12.25 23.95
CA GLY A 82 -10.42 11.80 22.65
C GLY A 82 -11.76 11.10 22.71
N THR A 83 -12.23 10.64 21.57
CA THR A 83 -13.51 9.94 21.41
C THR A 83 -13.30 8.57 20.78
N MET A 84 -14.22 7.65 21.11
CA MET A 84 -14.17 6.27 20.58
C MET A 84 -15.17 6.04 19.45
N GLY A 85 -15.99 7.04 19.09
CA GLY A 85 -17.02 6.91 18.06
C GLY A 85 -18.12 5.90 18.39
N TRP A 86 -18.69 5.30 17.36
CA TRP A 86 -19.77 4.33 17.47
C TRP A 86 -19.26 2.97 17.99
N PRO A 87 -20.09 2.19 18.72
CA PRO A 87 -19.71 0.84 19.10
C PRO A 87 -19.31 0.00 17.87
N TYR A 88 -18.25 -0.81 17.99
CA TYR A 88 -17.65 -1.69 16.96
C TYR A 88 -17.05 -0.97 15.73
N VAL A 89 -17.71 0.02 15.16
CA VAL A 89 -17.28 0.74 13.96
C VAL A 89 -16.28 1.85 14.30
N GLY A 90 -16.42 2.42 15.49
CA GLY A 90 -15.60 3.53 15.93
C GLY A 90 -15.83 4.79 15.11
N GLU A 91 -14.76 5.44 14.74
CA GLU A 91 -14.70 6.64 13.90
C GLU A 91 -14.26 6.31 12.46
N THR A 92 -14.26 5.03 12.08
CA THR A 92 -13.83 4.55 10.78
C THR A 92 -14.60 5.18 9.63
N THR A 93 -15.91 5.37 9.80
CA THR A 93 -16.75 6.05 8.79
C THR A 93 -16.33 7.51 8.58
N GLN A 94 -15.95 8.22 9.65
CA GLN A 94 -15.47 9.59 9.57
C GLN A 94 -14.09 9.66 8.90
N LEU A 95 -13.23 8.67 9.16
CA LEU A 95 -11.94 8.53 8.50
C LEU A 95 -12.09 8.35 6.98
N TYR A 96 -12.98 7.46 6.55
CA TYR A 96 -13.20 7.17 5.12
C TYR A 96 -14.05 8.23 4.39
N SER A 97 -14.97 8.92 5.10
CA SER A 97 -15.74 10.02 4.50
C SER A 97 -14.90 11.29 4.29
N SER A 98 -13.78 11.40 4.98
CA SER A 98 -12.82 12.47 4.74
C SER A 98 -12.10 12.20 3.41
N LYS A 99 -12.15 13.13 2.45
CA LYS A 99 -11.45 13.03 1.16
C LYS A 99 -9.94 12.75 1.32
N ASN A 100 -9.39 13.16 2.46
CA ASN A 100 -8.00 12.94 2.84
C ASN A 100 -7.95 12.53 4.34
N PRO A 101 -7.41 11.35 4.68
CA PRO A 101 -7.24 10.90 6.06
C PRO A 101 -6.51 11.91 6.95
N ASN A 102 -5.56 12.67 6.40
CA ASN A 102 -4.81 13.67 7.16
C ASN A 102 -5.72 14.77 7.72
N VAL A 103 -6.83 15.09 7.05
CA VAL A 103 -7.82 16.06 7.55
C VAL A 103 -8.51 15.55 8.83
N PHE A 104 -8.83 14.25 8.88
CA PHE A 104 -9.38 13.63 10.08
C PHE A 104 -8.39 13.72 11.24
N PHE A 105 -7.13 13.34 11.04
CA PHE A 105 -6.10 13.36 12.09
C PHE A 105 -5.77 14.80 12.52
N ALA A 106 -5.63 15.74 11.59
CA ALA A 106 -5.39 17.15 11.91
C ALA A 106 -6.51 17.75 12.79
N ARG A 107 -7.78 17.47 12.45
CA ARG A 107 -8.94 17.92 13.24
C ARG A 107 -8.89 17.36 14.67
N LYS A 108 -8.56 16.09 14.83
CA LYS A 108 -8.44 15.45 16.14
C LYS A 108 -7.27 16.01 16.95
N ARG A 109 -6.12 16.17 16.31
CA ARG A 109 -4.94 16.78 16.93
C ARG A 109 -5.22 18.21 17.41
N ASN A 110 -5.89 19.02 16.60
CA ASN A 110 -6.24 20.40 16.98
C ASN A 110 -7.21 20.43 18.17
N LYS A 111 -8.11 19.43 18.29
CA LYS A 111 -9.10 19.37 19.35
C LYS A 111 -8.57 18.76 20.65
N TYR A 112 -7.72 17.74 20.58
CA TYR A 112 -7.33 16.92 21.74
C TYR A 112 -5.85 17.00 22.08
N GLY A 113 -5.04 17.64 21.23
CA GLY A 113 -3.60 17.70 21.36
C GLY A 113 -2.87 16.58 20.60
N PRO A 114 -1.51 16.52 20.76
CA PRO A 114 -0.64 15.63 19.97
C PRO A 114 -0.80 14.14 20.34
N ILE A 115 -1.37 13.82 21.47
CA ILE A 115 -1.65 12.43 21.89
C ILE A 115 -3.14 12.33 22.23
N PHE A 116 -3.87 11.49 21.49
CA PHE A 116 -5.31 11.33 21.71
C PHE A 116 -5.77 9.88 21.43
N LYS A 117 -6.86 9.48 22.08
CA LYS A 117 -7.50 8.18 21.79
C LYS A 117 -8.53 8.29 20.68
N THR A 118 -8.66 7.24 19.91
CA THR A 118 -9.67 7.05 18.86
C THR A 118 -9.98 5.57 18.70
N HIS A 119 -10.99 5.23 17.91
CA HIS A 119 -11.29 3.86 17.51
C HIS A 119 -11.47 3.84 16.00
N ILE A 120 -10.50 3.29 15.29
CA ILE A 120 -10.48 3.23 13.82
C ILE A 120 -10.16 1.81 13.35
N LEU A 121 -10.67 1.43 12.19
CA LEU A 121 -10.42 0.13 11.56
C LEU A 121 -10.75 -1.08 12.47
N GLY A 122 -11.75 -0.90 13.34
CA GLY A 122 -12.18 -1.92 14.29
C GLY A 122 -11.30 -2.06 15.54
N CYS A 123 -10.33 -1.17 15.74
CA CYS A 123 -9.39 -1.22 16.85
C CYS A 123 -9.39 0.10 17.66
N PRO A 124 -9.49 0.04 18.99
CA PRO A 124 -9.17 1.18 19.84
C PRO A 124 -7.69 1.49 19.74
N CYS A 125 -7.35 2.76 19.51
CA CYS A 125 -6.00 3.25 19.29
C CYS A 125 -5.68 4.48 20.11
N VAL A 126 -4.41 4.67 20.43
CA VAL A 126 -3.85 5.96 20.85
C VAL A 126 -3.02 6.48 19.67
N MET A 127 -3.41 7.67 19.19
CA MET A 127 -2.65 8.35 18.15
C MET A 127 -1.55 9.20 18.79
N VAL A 128 -0.36 9.05 18.26
CA VAL A 128 0.85 9.78 18.69
C VAL A 128 1.34 10.59 17.51
N SER A 129 1.37 11.91 17.62
CA SER A 129 1.75 12.83 16.55
C SER A 129 2.82 13.86 16.96
N SER A 130 3.41 13.75 18.17
CA SER A 130 4.59 14.53 18.51
C SER A 130 5.87 13.75 18.18
N PRO A 131 6.95 14.43 17.73
CA PRO A 131 8.23 13.79 17.42
C PRO A 131 8.83 13.05 18.63
N GLU A 132 8.71 13.64 19.82
CA GLU A 132 9.26 13.09 21.07
C GLU A 132 8.57 11.77 21.44
N ALA A 133 7.24 11.76 21.40
CA ALA A 133 6.47 10.57 21.72
C ALA A 133 6.60 9.50 20.61
N ALA A 134 6.73 9.90 19.34
CA ALA A 134 7.04 8.99 18.25
C ALA A 134 8.42 8.36 18.43
N LYS A 135 9.44 9.14 18.79
CA LYS A 135 10.80 8.66 19.11
C LYS A 135 10.77 7.69 20.29
N PHE A 136 9.99 7.99 21.34
CA PHE A 136 9.84 7.11 22.48
C PHE A 136 9.31 5.73 22.06
N VAL A 137 8.22 5.69 21.27
CA VAL A 137 7.58 4.44 20.83
C VAL A 137 8.42 3.68 19.80
N LEU A 138 8.97 4.37 18.79
CA LEU A 138 9.59 3.74 17.64
C LEU A 138 11.09 3.48 17.78
N VAL A 139 11.75 4.17 18.72
CA VAL A 139 13.21 4.08 18.90
C VAL A 139 13.57 3.72 20.34
N THR A 140 13.22 4.56 21.31
CA THR A 140 13.70 4.41 22.69
C THR A 140 13.15 3.15 23.36
N GLN A 141 11.88 2.84 23.13
CA GLN A 141 11.17 1.68 23.71
C GLN A 141 10.64 0.74 22.62
N ALA A 142 11.29 0.70 21.45
CA ALA A 142 10.85 -0.09 20.32
C ALA A 142 10.64 -1.59 20.65
N HIS A 143 11.43 -2.13 21.57
CA HIS A 143 11.33 -3.51 22.04
C HIS A 143 10.00 -3.85 22.75
N LEU A 144 9.28 -2.82 23.27
CA LEU A 144 7.97 -2.99 23.91
C LEU A 144 6.80 -2.93 22.91
N PHE A 145 7.07 -2.57 21.67
CA PHE A 145 6.04 -2.32 20.68
C PHE A 145 6.24 -3.16 19.42
N LYS A 146 5.26 -4.01 19.12
CA LYS A 146 5.26 -4.85 17.92
C LYS A 146 4.55 -4.13 16.76
N PRO A 147 5.17 -4.07 15.58
CA PRO A 147 4.46 -3.63 14.37
C PRO A 147 3.19 -4.45 14.18
N THR A 148 2.07 -3.79 13.93
CA THR A 148 0.79 -4.46 13.77
C THR A 148 -0.06 -3.77 12.73
N PHE A 149 -1.02 -4.51 12.19
CA PHE A 149 -2.06 -4.01 11.31
C PHE A 149 -3.39 -4.64 11.70
N PRO A 150 -4.53 -4.10 11.25
CA PRO A 150 -5.80 -4.78 11.43
C PRO A 150 -5.74 -6.23 10.91
N ALA A 151 -6.32 -7.18 11.64
CA ALA A 151 -6.25 -8.60 11.32
C ALA A 151 -6.72 -8.96 9.89
N SER A 152 -7.59 -8.15 9.29
CA SER A 152 -7.98 -8.30 7.89
C SER A 152 -6.83 -8.04 6.92
N LYS A 153 -5.95 -7.08 7.23
CA LYS A 153 -4.78 -6.73 6.45
C LYS A 153 -3.70 -7.81 6.58
N GLU A 154 -3.46 -8.29 7.78
CA GLU A 154 -2.53 -9.41 8.03
C GLU A 154 -2.94 -10.65 7.24
N ARG A 155 -4.25 -10.97 7.17
CA ARG A 155 -4.74 -12.09 6.37
C ARG A 155 -4.54 -11.92 4.87
N MET A 156 -4.59 -10.68 4.36
CA MET A 156 -4.39 -10.39 2.94
C MET A 156 -2.92 -10.41 2.54
N LEU A 157 -2.03 -9.89 3.37
CA LEU A 157 -0.59 -9.86 3.09
C LEU A 157 0.10 -11.17 3.42
N GLY A 158 -0.45 -11.92 4.39
CA GLY A 158 0.17 -13.10 4.96
C GLY A 158 0.80 -12.81 6.32
N ARG A 159 0.53 -13.68 7.30
CA ARG A 159 0.98 -13.48 8.68
C ARG A 159 2.48 -13.62 8.85
N GLN A 160 3.14 -14.33 7.94
CA GLN A 160 4.58 -14.55 7.93
C GLN A 160 5.36 -13.44 7.22
N ALA A 161 4.65 -12.42 6.64
CA ALA A 161 5.30 -11.31 5.98
C ALA A 161 6.15 -10.48 6.95
N ILE A 162 7.30 -9.99 6.47
CA ILE A 162 8.29 -9.23 7.22
C ILE A 162 7.70 -8.07 8.04
N PHE A 163 6.61 -7.47 7.58
CA PHE A 163 5.93 -6.34 8.25
C PHE A 163 5.38 -6.67 9.64
N PHE A 164 5.14 -7.94 9.93
CA PHE A 164 4.51 -8.41 11.17
C PHE A 164 5.47 -9.15 12.08
N GLN A 165 6.75 -9.21 11.69
CA GLN A 165 7.78 -9.95 12.40
C GLN A 165 8.67 -9.05 13.26
N GLN A 166 9.31 -9.63 14.27
CA GLN A 166 10.29 -8.99 15.14
C GLN A 166 11.44 -9.97 15.45
N GLY A 167 12.49 -9.45 16.13
CA GLY A 167 13.62 -10.26 16.59
C GLY A 167 14.42 -10.90 15.45
N ASP A 168 14.97 -12.06 15.71
CA ASP A 168 15.91 -12.75 14.82
C ASP A 168 15.29 -13.13 13.47
N TYR A 169 14.03 -13.55 13.47
CA TYR A 169 13.32 -13.88 12.24
C TYR A 169 13.14 -12.65 11.33
N HIS A 170 12.77 -11.49 11.90
CA HIS A 170 12.74 -10.24 11.14
C HIS A 170 14.12 -9.86 10.61
N ALA A 171 15.15 -9.97 11.45
CA ALA A 171 16.53 -9.67 11.05
C ALA A 171 17.00 -10.60 9.91
N HIS A 172 16.63 -11.88 9.96
CA HIS A 172 16.89 -12.84 8.90
C HIS A 172 16.20 -12.43 7.58
N LEU A 173 14.88 -12.21 7.59
CA LEU A 173 14.13 -11.76 6.40
C LEU A 173 14.70 -10.45 5.84
N ARG A 174 15.06 -9.50 6.72
CA ARG A 174 15.65 -8.22 6.32
C ARG A 174 16.97 -8.40 5.59
N ARG A 175 17.83 -9.34 6.02
CA ARG A 175 19.08 -9.67 5.33
C ARG A 175 18.82 -10.22 3.92
N LEU A 176 17.87 -11.16 3.78
CA LEU A 176 17.52 -11.74 2.49
C LEU A 176 16.99 -10.69 1.51
N VAL A 177 16.04 -9.86 1.96
CA VAL A 177 15.54 -8.74 1.15
C VAL A 177 16.65 -7.77 0.79
N SER A 178 17.49 -7.37 1.75
CA SER A 178 18.57 -6.41 1.50
C SER A 178 19.62 -6.95 0.52
N ARG A 179 19.87 -8.26 0.51
CA ARG A 179 20.80 -8.91 -0.44
C ARG A 179 20.24 -8.83 -1.87
N ALA A 180 18.96 -9.13 -2.05
CA ALA A 180 18.31 -9.09 -3.37
C ALA A 180 18.24 -7.67 -3.95
N PHE A 181 18.22 -6.64 -3.10
CA PHE A 181 18.21 -5.22 -3.49
C PHE A 181 19.56 -4.54 -3.27
N SER A 182 20.66 -5.30 -3.19
CA SER A 182 22.00 -4.73 -3.13
C SER A 182 22.36 -4.08 -4.48
N PRO A 183 23.29 -3.09 -4.50
CA PRO A 183 23.75 -2.47 -5.74
C PRO A 183 24.24 -3.48 -6.78
N ASP A 184 24.87 -4.55 -6.34
CA ASP A 184 25.38 -5.59 -7.25
C ASP A 184 24.25 -6.41 -7.88
N SER A 185 23.18 -6.72 -7.12
CA SER A 185 22.01 -7.43 -7.63
C SER A 185 21.17 -6.56 -8.58
N ILE A 186 21.03 -5.25 -8.27
CA ILE A 186 20.23 -4.34 -9.09
C ILE A 186 20.94 -3.94 -10.38
N ARG A 187 22.27 -3.89 -10.38
CA ARG A 187 23.07 -3.43 -11.53
C ARG A 187 22.67 -4.10 -12.85
N GLY A 188 22.49 -5.41 -12.82
CA GLY A 188 22.06 -6.17 -13.99
C GLY A 188 20.62 -5.93 -14.44
N SER A 189 19.77 -5.35 -13.55
CA SER A 189 18.35 -5.10 -13.84
C SER A 189 18.10 -3.75 -14.49
N VAL A 190 19.09 -2.84 -14.55
CA VAL A 190 18.90 -1.48 -15.09
C VAL A 190 18.34 -1.48 -16.51
N PRO A 191 18.89 -2.26 -17.48
CA PRO A 191 18.36 -2.30 -18.84
C PRO A 191 16.90 -2.80 -18.90
N ALA A 192 16.55 -3.81 -18.11
CA ALA A 192 15.19 -4.35 -18.07
C ALA A 192 14.21 -3.35 -17.46
N ILE A 193 14.61 -2.59 -16.43
CA ILE A 193 13.81 -1.51 -15.83
C ILE A 193 13.60 -0.39 -16.86
N GLU A 194 14.63 0.00 -17.62
CA GLU A 194 14.52 0.97 -18.70
C GLU A 194 13.54 0.50 -19.77
N ALA A 195 13.64 -0.76 -20.21
CA ALA A 195 12.71 -1.31 -21.20
C ALA A 195 11.24 -1.24 -20.73
N ILE A 196 10.97 -1.47 -19.43
CA ILE A 196 9.64 -1.28 -18.85
C ILE A 196 9.23 0.20 -18.90
N ALA A 197 10.13 1.12 -18.59
CA ALA A 197 9.87 2.56 -18.63
C ALA A 197 9.55 3.03 -20.05
N LEU A 198 10.36 2.67 -21.03
CA LEU A 198 10.17 3.02 -22.45
C LEU A 198 8.85 2.47 -23.00
N ARG A 199 8.48 1.23 -22.63
CA ARG A 199 7.20 0.64 -23.02
C ARG A 199 6.03 1.42 -22.42
N SER A 200 6.13 1.83 -21.16
CA SER A 200 5.10 2.65 -20.50
C SER A 200 4.98 4.01 -21.15
N LEU A 201 6.09 4.71 -21.40
CA LEU A 201 6.10 6.02 -22.05
C LEU A 201 5.49 5.98 -23.47
N ARG A 202 5.84 4.97 -24.27
CA ARG A 202 5.26 4.76 -25.60
C ARG A 202 3.75 4.55 -25.57
N SER A 203 3.22 3.92 -24.51
CA SER A 203 1.78 3.69 -24.36
C SER A 203 0.99 4.97 -24.04
N TRP A 204 1.67 6.06 -23.66
CA TRP A 204 1.05 7.35 -23.31
C TRP A 204 1.06 8.36 -24.46
N ASP A 205 1.76 8.04 -25.56
CA ASP A 205 1.93 8.97 -26.67
C ASP A 205 0.58 9.43 -27.23
N GLY A 206 0.37 10.74 -27.29
CA GLY A 206 -0.88 11.36 -27.73
C GLY A 206 -2.07 11.21 -26.77
N LEU A 207 -1.89 10.63 -25.57
CA LEU A 207 -2.96 10.39 -24.61
C LEU A 207 -2.86 11.30 -23.38
N GLN A 208 -4.03 11.62 -22.82
CA GLN A 208 -4.12 12.19 -21.48
C GLN A 208 -4.22 11.03 -20.46
N VAL A 209 -3.20 10.88 -19.63
CA VAL A 209 -3.09 9.79 -18.69
C VAL A 209 -3.26 10.25 -17.24
N ASN A 210 -3.73 9.34 -16.37
CA ASN A 210 -3.70 9.55 -14.94
C ASN A 210 -2.33 9.13 -14.41
N THR A 211 -1.46 10.09 -14.12
CA THR A 211 -0.07 9.85 -13.70
C THR A 211 0.03 8.84 -12.58
N PHE A 212 -0.80 8.94 -11.54
CA PHE A 212 -0.72 8.03 -10.41
C PHE A 212 -1.07 6.57 -10.78
N GLN A 213 -2.06 6.36 -11.64
CA GLN A 213 -2.43 5.01 -12.09
C GLN A 213 -1.34 4.41 -12.99
N GLU A 214 -0.77 5.22 -13.88
CA GLU A 214 0.34 4.78 -14.72
C GLU A 214 1.59 4.44 -13.89
N MET A 215 1.93 5.27 -12.90
CA MET A 215 3.04 4.98 -11.99
C MET A 215 2.81 3.71 -11.16
N LYS A 216 1.56 3.43 -10.77
CA LYS A 216 1.21 2.16 -10.11
C LYS A 216 1.42 0.95 -11.03
N THR A 217 1.06 1.07 -12.29
CA THR A 217 1.27 0.01 -13.29
C THR A 217 2.76 -0.20 -13.55
N TYR A 218 3.51 0.87 -13.75
CA TYR A 218 4.95 0.85 -13.91
C TYR A 218 5.65 0.20 -12.70
N SER A 219 5.36 0.69 -11.49
CA SER A 219 5.97 0.18 -10.26
C SER A 219 5.63 -1.29 -9.99
N LEU A 220 4.42 -1.74 -10.37
CA LEU A 220 4.06 -3.16 -10.28
C LEU A 220 4.91 -4.01 -11.23
N ASN A 221 5.10 -3.57 -12.46
CA ASN A 221 5.93 -4.28 -13.44
C ASN A 221 7.37 -4.41 -12.96
N VAL A 222 7.96 -3.31 -12.45
CA VAL A 222 9.32 -3.32 -11.89
C VAL A 222 9.41 -4.20 -10.65
N ALA A 223 8.40 -4.19 -9.77
CA ALA A 223 8.38 -5.05 -8.59
C ALA A 223 8.34 -6.53 -8.96
N LEU A 224 7.51 -6.91 -9.93
CA LEU A 224 7.43 -8.30 -10.40
C LEU A 224 8.73 -8.76 -11.04
N LEU A 225 9.37 -7.92 -11.86
CA LEU A 225 10.71 -8.17 -12.39
C LEU A 225 11.74 -8.41 -11.28
N SER A 226 11.77 -7.53 -10.27
CA SER A 226 12.74 -7.63 -9.16
C SER A 226 12.52 -8.84 -8.26
N ILE A 227 11.28 -9.35 -8.19
CA ILE A 227 10.93 -10.47 -7.31
C ILE A 227 11.09 -11.80 -8.04
N PHE A 228 10.67 -11.88 -9.30
CA PHE A 228 10.56 -13.12 -10.05
C PHE A 228 11.53 -13.22 -11.24
N GLY A 229 12.27 -12.13 -11.55
CA GLY A 229 13.13 -12.11 -12.75
C GLY A 229 12.35 -12.09 -14.06
N ASP A 230 13.08 -12.19 -15.17
CA ASP A 230 12.50 -12.19 -16.53
C ASP A 230 11.95 -13.55 -16.96
N GLU A 231 12.40 -14.63 -16.35
CA GLU A 231 12.08 -15.99 -16.78
C GLU A 231 10.63 -16.41 -16.55
N GLU A 232 9.92 -15.72 -15.64
CA GLU A 232 8.58 -16.09 -15.21
C GLU A 232 7.46 -15.33 -15.95
N MET A 233 7.74 -14.86 -17.16
CA MET A 233 6.81 -14.04 -17.97
C MET A 233 5.43 -14.67 -18.16
N GLN A 234 5.35 -16.00 -18.25
CA GLN A 234 4.08 -16.73 -18.40
C GLN A 234 3.11 -16.53 -17.22
N TYR A 235 3.61 -16.23 -16.02
CA TYR A 235 2.80 -16.01 -14.82
C TYR A 235 2.53 -14.54 -14.52
N ILE A 236 3.26 -13.62 -15.14
CA ILE A 236 3.24 -12.19 -14.80
C ILE A 236 1.85 -11.60 -14.93
N GLU A 237 1.11 -11.92 -16.00
CA GLU A 237 -0.21 -11.33 -16.20
C GLU A 237 -1.23 -11.86 -15.17
N GLU A 238 -1.18 -13.15 -14.85
CA GLU A 238 -2.05 -13.71 -13.81
C GLU A 238 -1.70 -13.16 -12.42
N LEU A 239 -0.41 -13.02 -12.09
CA LEU A 239 0.06 -12.36 -10.87
C LEU A 239 -0.50 -10.93 -10.75
N LYS A 240 -0.43 -10.14 -11.83
CA LYS A 240 -0.98 -8.78 -11.89
C LYS A 240 -2.48 -8.76 -11.61
N GLN A 241 -3.26 -9.57 -12.30
CA GLN A 241 -4.72 -9.62 -12.14
C GLN A 241 -5.13 -10.04 -10.72
N CYS A 242 -4.46 -11.04 -10.16
CA CYS A 242 -4.67 -11.46 -8.79
C CYS A 242 -4.30 -10.35 -7.79
N TYR A 243 -3.15 -9.69 -8.00
CA TYR A 243 -2.72 -8.60 -7.14
C TYR A 243 -3.67 -7.39 -7.19
N LEU A 244 -4.11 -6.97 -8.37
CA LEU A 244 -5.07 -5.87 -8.54
C LEU A 244 -6.43 -6.19 -7.87
N THR A 245 -6.83 -7.46 -7.88
CA THR A 245 -8.03 -7.92 -7.17
C THR A 245 -7.83 -7.87 -5.65
N LEU A 246 -6.66 -8.28 -5.16
CA LEU A 246 -6.27 -8.19 -3.76
C LEU A 246 -6.28 -6.73 -3.27
N GLU A 247 -5.69 -5.82 -4.04
CA GLU A 247 -5.65 -4.38 -3.74
C GLU A 247 -7.04 -3.77 -3.55
N LYS A 248 -7.97 -4.07 -4.47
CA LYS A 248 -9.37 -3.59 -4.37
C LYS A 248 -10.04 -3.98 -3.06
N GLY A 249 -9.70 -5.15 -2.53
CA GLY A 249 -10.22 -5.63 -1.25
C GLY A 249 -9.48 -5.08 -0.03
N TYR A 250 -8.25 -4.60 -0.18
CA TYR A 250 -7.40 -4.19 0.94
C TYR A 250 -8.02 -3.08 1.79
N ASN A 251 -8.69 -2.13 1.19
CA ASN A 251 -9.39 -1.03 1.88
C ASN A 251 -10.90 -1.24 2.00
N SER A 252 -11.41 -2.44 1.68
CA SER A 252 -12.82 -2.76 1.82
C SER A 252 -13.19 -3.18 3.26
N MET A 253 -14.49 -3.20 3.56
CA MET A 253 -14.99 -3.78 4.80
C MET A 253 -14.63 -5.27 4.85
N PRO A 254 -14.11 -5.80 5.99
CA PRO A 254 -13.61 -7.17 6.10
C PRO A 254 -14.74 -8.21 6.24
N VAL A 255 -15.71 -8.14 5.35
CA VAL A 255 -16.87 -9.05 5.29
C VAL A 255 -16.58 -10.13 4.24
N ASN A 256 -16.35 -11.37 4.69
CA ASN A 256 -15.99 -12.48 3.82
C ASN A 256 -17.24 -13.25 3.37
N VAL A 257 -18.10 -12.59 2.58
CA VAL A 257 -19.32 -13.17 1.98
C VAL A 257 -19.17 -13.14 0.47
N PRO A 258 -19.62 -14.19 -0.26
CA PRO A 258 -19.58 -14.22 -1.72
C PRO A 258 -20.13 -12.93 -2.35
N GLY A 259 -19.41 -12.39 -3.33
CA GLY A 259 -19.75 -11.12 -4.00
C GLY A 259 -19.04 -9.89 -3.43
N THR A 260 -18.60 -9.89 -2.16
CA THR A 260 -17.89 -8.75 -1.56
C THR A 260 -16.46 -8.61 -2.10
N LEU A 261 -15.93 -7.38 -2.06
CA LEU A 261 -14.54 -7.10 -2.46
C LEU A 261 -13.54 -7.86 -1.59
N PHE A 262 -13.81 -7.95 -0.28
CA PHE A 262 -12.96 -8.71 0.64
C PHE A 262 -12.91 -10.19 0.29
N HIS A 263 -14.06 -10.81 -0.01
CA HIS A 263 -14.12 -12.22 -0.42
C HIS A 263 -13.34 -12.47 -1.72
N LYS A 264 -13.50 -11.59 -2.72
CA LYS A 264 -12.75 -11.66 -3.98
C LYS A 264 -11.24 -11.54 -3.73
N ALA A 265 -10.83 -10.61 -2.86
CA ALA A 265 -9.44 -10.43 -2.48
C ALA A 265 -8.85 -11.67 -1.77
N MET A 266 -9.61 -12.31 -0.88
CA MET A 266 -9.16 -13.53 -0.20
C MET A 266 -9.00 -14.71 -1.18
N LYS A 267 -9.86 -14.81 -2.21
CA LYS A 267 -9.67 -15.78 -3.30
C LYS A 267 -8.41 -15.46 -4.13
N ALA A 268 -8.23 -14.20 -4.49
CA ALA A 268 -7.04 -13.75 -5.22
C ALA A 268 -5.76 -13.99 -4.41
N ARG A 269 -5.78 -13.76 -3.08
CA ARG A 269 -4.65 -14.08 -2.19
C ARG A 269 -4.28 -15.56 -2.22
N LYS A 270 -5.29 -16.43 -2.16
CA LYS A 270 -5.07 -17.89 -2.25
C LYS A 270 -4.45 -18.26 -3.60
N ARG A 271 -4.94 -17.67 -4.69
CA ARG A 271 -4.42 -17.92 -6.04
C ARG A 271 -2.98 -17.41 -6.21
N LEU A 272 -2.68 -16.21 -5.70
CA LEU A 272 -1.31 -15.67 -5.66
C LEU A 272 -0.35 -16.64 -4.96
N GLY A 273 -0.73 -17.16 -3.79
CA GLY A 273 0.09 -18.14 -3.08
C GLY A 273 0.31 -19.42 -3.89
N ALA A 274 -0.71 -19.90 -4.61
CA ALA A 274 -0.60 -21.08 -5.46
C ALA A 274 0.34 -20.84 -6.67
N ILE A 275 0.29 -19.65 -7.28
CA ILE A 275 1.19 -19.29 -8.39
C ILE A 275 2.64 -19.24 -7.88
N VAL A 276 2.89 -18.57 -6.75
CA VAL A 276 4.24 -18.49 -6.16
C VAL A 276 4.76 -19.88 -5.82
N ALA A 277 3.92 -20.75 -5.23
CA ALA A 277 4.29 -22.14 -4.94
C ALA A 277 4.66 -22.93 -6.21
N HIS A 278 3.92 -22.71 -7.30
CA HIS A 278 4.23 -23.35 -8.59
C HIS A 278 5.55 -22.86 -9.17
N ILE A 279 5.80 -21.56 -9.14
CA ILE A 279 7.09 -20.97 -9.57
C ILE A 279 8.24 -21.55 -8.74
N MET A 280 8.09 -21.63 -7.42
CA MET A 280 9.11 -22.23 -6.54
C MET A 280 9.39 -23.69 -6.88
N SER A 281 8.34 -24.48 -7.15
CA SER A 281 8.51 -25.89 -7.54
C SER A 281 9.31 -26.02 -8.85
N ALA A 282 8.97 -25.22 -9.87
CA ALA A 282 9.68 -25.22 -11.13
C ALA A 282 11.16 -24.78 -10.97
N ARG A 283 11.43 -23.82 -10.09
CA ARG A 283 12.80 -23.33 -9.82
C ARG A 283 13.67 -24.30 -9.00
N ARG A 284 13.06 -25.19 -8.23
CA ARG A 284 13.81 -26.23 -7.51
C ARG A 284 14.49 -27.22 -8.48
N GLU A 285 13.92 -27.35 -9.68
CA GLU A 285 14.43 -28.23 -10.74
C GLU A 285 15.43 -27.52 -11.68
N ARG A 286 15.59 -26.21 -11.56
CA ARG A 286 16.47 -25.38 -12.40
C ARG A 286 17.53 -24.66 -11.56
N GLU A 287 18.44 -23.97 -12.24
CA GLU A 287 19.35 -23.01 -11.60
C GLU A 287 18.56 -21.85 -10.96
N ARG A 288 18.95 -21.47 -9.76
CA ARG A 288 18.25 -20.42 -9.00
C ARG A 288 18.56 -19.05 -9.58
N GLY A 289 17.52 -18.26 -9.86
CA GLY A 289 17.66 -16.88 -10.33
C GLY A 289 18.30 -15.95 -9.30
N ASN A 290 19.00 -14.91 -9.77
CA ASN A 290 19.58 -13.86 -8.91
C ASN A 290 18.56 -12.75 -8.60
N ASP A 291 17.37 -13.13 -8.17
CA ASP A 291 16.26 -12.25 -7.81
C ASP A 291 15.81 -12.47 -6.33
N LEU A 292 14.76 -11.77 -5.91
CA LEU A 292 14.32 -11.88 -4.53
C LEU A 292 13.79 -13.27 -4.18
N LEU A 293 13.05 -13.91 -5.09
CA LEU A 293 12.53 -15.25 -4.86
C LEU A 293 13.69 -16.24 -4.71
N GLY A 294 14.71 -16.16 -5.57
CA GLY A 294 15.95 -16.93 -5.45
C GLY A 294 16.63 -16.70 -4.10
N SER A 295 16.70 -15.43 -3.64
CA SER A 295 17.27 -15.08 -2.33
C SER A 295 16.50 -15.71 -1.16
N PHE A 296 15.18 -15.85 -1.25
CA PHE A 296 14.36 -16.52 -0.22
C PHE A 296 14.51 -18.04 -0.26
N MET A 297 14.77 -18.61 -1.44
CA MET A 297 14.96 -20.05 -1.63
C MET A 297 16.39 -20.52 -1.32
N ASP A 298 17.36 -19.57 -1.26
CA ASP A 298 18.79 -19.85 -1.10
C ASP A 298 19.24 -19.59 0.34
N GLY A 299 18.97 -20.48 1.27
CA GLY A 299 19.39 -20.27 2.64
C GLY A 299 19.74 -21.56 3.37
N LYS A 300 20.79 -21.53 4.25
CA LYS A 300 21.05 -22.56 5.23
C LYS A 300 19.89 -22.69 6.25
N GLU A 301 19.16 -21.62 6.46
CA GLU A 301 17.91 -21.55 7.21
C GLU A 301 16.75 -21.38 6.22
N ALA A 302 16.38 -22.47 5.56
CA ALA A 302 15.34 -22.47 4.53
C ALA A 302 14.00 -21.98 5.08
N LEU A 303 13.44 -20.95 4.47
CA LEU A 303 12.07 -20.51 4.72
C LEU A 303 11.08 -21.57 4.21
N THR A 304 9.96 -21.74 4.90
CA THR A 304 8.87 -22.57 4.39
C THR A 304 8.22 -21.91 3.16
N ASP A 305 7.54 -22.70 2.33
CA ASP A 305 6.85 -22.21 1.15
C ASP A 305 5.82 -21.12 1.49
N GLU A 306 5.14 -21.24 2.63
CA GLU A 306 4.21 -20.22 3.13
C GLU A 306 4.94 -18.92 3.48
N GLN A 307 6.07 -19.01 4.17
CA GLN A 307 6.89 -17.84 4.51
C GLN A 307 7.40 -17.13 3.26
N ILE A 308 7.86 -17.88 2.26
CA ILE A 308 8.32 -17.32 0.98
C ILE A 308 7.16 -16.63 0.26
N ALA A 309 6.02 -17.29 0.12
CA ALA A 309 4.85 -16.73 -0.55
C ALA A 309 4.32 -15.46 0.14
N ASP A 310 4.24 -15.46 1.49
CA ASP A 310 3.81 -14.31 2.26
C ASP A 310 4.76 -13.12 2.08
N ASN A 311 6.06 -13.38 2.09
CA ASN A 311 7.06 -12.33 1.92
C ASN A 311 7.14 -11.81 0.48
N ALA A 312 7.05 -12.66 -0.54
CA ALA A 312 6.98 -12.23 -1.94
C ALA A 312 5.77 -11.31 -2.18
N ILE A 313 4.57 -11.71 -1.73
CA ILE A 313 3.35 -10.90 -1.84
C ILE A 313 3.46 -9.61 -1.01
N GLY A 314 4.06 -9.68 0.17
CA GLY A 314 4.33 -8.53 1.02
C GLY A 314 5.24 -7.51 0.32
N VAL A 315 6.31 -7.95 -0.35
CA VAL A 315 7.22 -7.06 -1.08
C VAL A 315 6.55 -6.42 -2.30
N ILE A 316 5.71 -7.16 -3.05
CA ILE A 316 4.89 -6.54 -4.12
C ILE A 316 4.06 -5.39 -3.56
N PHE A 317 3.39 -5.63 -2.43
CA PHE A 317 2.56 -4.61 -1.76
C PHE A 317 3.38 -3.38 -1.34
N ALA A 318 4.56 -3.58 -0.77
CA ALA A 318 5.44 -2.49 -0.35
C ALA A 318 5.96 -1.66 -1.54
N ALA A 319 6.41 -2.32 -2.58
CA ALA A 319 7.12 -1.69 -3.70
C ALA A 319 6.19 -0.86 -4.60
N ARG A 320 4.93 -1.30 -4.80
CA ARG A 320 4.06 -0.69 -5.80
C ARG A 320 3.60 0.72 -5.45
N ASP A 321 2.89 0.87 -4.34
CA ASP A 321 2.19 2.14 -4.03
C ASP A 321 3.13 3.21 -3.51
N THR A 322 4.18 2.84 -2.79
CA THR A 322 5.19 3.78 -2.28
C THR A 322 6.01 4.37 -3.42
N THR A 323 6.52 3.54 -4.32
CA THR A 323 7.29 3.98 -5.49
C THR A 323 6.43 4.82 -6.43
N ALA A 324 5.21 4.36 -6.76
CA ALA A 324 4.27 5.13 -7.58
C ALA A 324 3.98 6.51 -6.99
N SER A 325 3.82 6.60 -5.67
CA SER A 325 3.59 7.87 -4.99
C SER A 325 4.79 8.81 -5.10
N VAL A 326 6.00 8.32 -4.87
CA VAL A 326 7.23 9.14 -5.02
C VAL A 326 7.33 9.68 -6.43
N ILE A 327 7.22 8.83 -7.45
CA ILE A 327 7.34 9.27 -8.86
C ILE A 327 6.24 10.27 -9.22
N THR A 328 5.00 10.05 -8.77
CA THR A 328 3.89 10.98 -9.01
C THR A 328 4.15 12.36 -8.39
N TRP A 329 4.67 12.40 -7.16
CA TRP A 329 5.06 13.65 -6.51
C TRP A 329 6.25 14.32 -7.20
N MET A 330 7.22 13.54 -7.69
CA MET A 330 8.33 14.08 -8.48
C MET A 330 7.82 14.77 -9.73
N VAL A 331 6.95 14.11 -10.51
CA VAL A 331 6.37 14.68 -11.74
C VAL A 331 5.63 15.99 -11.41
N LYS A 332 4.82 15.99 -10.33
CA LYS A 332 4.13 17.21 -9.89
C LYS A 332 5.11 18.32 -9.51
N PHE A 333 6.11 18.04 -8.68
CA PHE A 333 7.05 19.05 -8.21
C PHE A 333 7.93 19.59 -9.35
N LEU A 334 8.33 18.74 -10.30
CA LEU A 334 9.04 19.17 -11.49
C LEU A 334 8.16 20.09 -12.37
N GLY A 335 6.87 19.75 -12.53
CA GLY A 335 5.93 20.62 -13.24
C GLY A 335 5.70 21.97 -12.58
N ASP A 336 5.71 22.02 -11.23
CA ASP A 336 5.57 23.26 -10.47
C ASP A 336 6.87 24.11 -10.43
N ASN A 337 8.04 23.52 -10.81
CA ASN A 337 9.36 24.17 -10.73
C ASN A 337 10.12 24.08 -12.07
N PRO A 338 9.77 24.90 -13.09
CA PRO A 338 10.33 24.81 -14.44
C PRO A 338 11.86 24.91 -14.51
N ALA A 339 12.49 25.69 -13.63
CA ALA A 339 13.95 25.82 -13.58
C ALA A 339 14.62 24.50 -13.18
N VAL A 340 14.03 23.78 -12.21
CA VAL A 340 14.52 22.45 -11.78
C VAL A 340 14.28 21.41 -12.87
N LEU A 341 13.09 21.45 -13.50
CA LEU A 341 12.79 20.57 -14.63
C LEU A 341 13.79 20.75 -15.76
N LYS A 342 14.13 22.00 -16.12
CA LYS A 342 15.14 22.30 -17.13
C LYS A 342 16.51 21.70 -16.76
N ALA A 343 16.97 21.90 -15.53
CA ALA A 343 18.25 21.37 -15.09
C ALA A 343 18.31 19.83 -15.13
N VAL A 344 17.21 19.15 -14.73
CA VAL A 344 17.10 17.67 -14.86
C VAL A 344 17.10 17.26 -16.32
N THR A 345 16.37 17.99 -17.20
CA THR A 345 16.33 17.67 -18.63
C THR A 345 17.70 17.83 -19.28
N GLU A 346 18.46 18.86 -18.93
CA GLU A 346 19.82 19.11 -19.41
C GLU A 346 20.76 17.99 -18.95
N GLU A 347 20.70 17.56 -17.69
CA GLU A 347 21.47 16.41 -17.16
C GLU A 347 21.17 15.13 -17.96
N GLN A 348 19.91 14.80 -18.18
CA GLN A 348 19.51 13.61 -18.93
C GLN A 348 19.93 13.69 -20.41
N ALA A 349 19.79 14.86 -21.02
CA ALA A 349 20.20 15.08 -22.41
C ALA A 349 21.72 14.99 -22.60
N GLU A 350 22.52 15.36 -21.58
CA GLU A 350 23.97 15.20 -21.60
C GLU A 350 24.36 13.72 -21.55
N ILE A 351 23.76 12.96 -20.63
CA ILE A 351 24.01 11.51 -20.51
C ILE A 351 23.61 10.80 -21.82
N ALA A 352 22.42 11.09 -22.36
CA ALA A 352 21.96 10.48 -23.60
C ALA A 352 22.81 10.82 -24.84
N ARG A 353 23.45 12.00 -24.87
CA ARG A 353 24.36 12.37 -25.98
C ARG A 353 25.70 11.63 -25.94
N GLU A 354 26.20 11.31 -24.76
CA GLU A 354 27.46 10.59 -24.61
C GLU A 354 27.29 9.09 -24.94
N GLU A 355 26.07 8.57 -24.81
CA GLU A 355 25.70 7.21 -25.21
C GLU A 355 25.34 7.13 -26.71
N LEU A 356 26.30 7.48 -27.57
CA LEU A 356 26.16 7.50 -29.03
C LEU A 356 25.80 6.14 -29.66
N SER A 357 25.82 5.05 -28.92
CA SER A 357 25.65 3.68 -29.41
C SER A 357 24.23 3.16 -29.43
N GLY A 358 23.24 3.87 -28.82
CA GLY A 358 21.88 3.33 -28.64
C GLY A 358 21.81 2.15 -27.65
N GLU A 359 22.86 1.94 -26.88
CA GLU A 359 22.89 0.93 -25.81
C GLU A 359 21.95 1.32 -24.68
N PRO A 360 21.38 0.34 -23.97
CA PRO A 360 20.56 0.60 -22.79
C PRO A 360 21.35 1.27 -21.67
N LEU A 361 20.65 2.04 -20.82
CA LEU A 361 21.23 2.66 -19.62
C LEU A 361 21.99 1.63 -18.77
N SER A 362 23.19 2.00 -18.36
CA SER A 362 23.98 1.23 -17.43
C SER A 362 23.84 1.72 -15.97
N TRP A 363 24.31 0.91 -15.03
CA TRP A 363 24.42 1.36 -13.64
C TRP A 363 25.36 2.57 -13.48
N ALA A 364 26.41 2.67 -14.30
CA ALA A 364 27.32 3.81 -14.26
C ALA A 364 26.60 5.13 -14.61
N ASP A 365 25.70 5.10 -15.57
CA ASP A 365 24.93 6.27 -16.01
C ASP A 365 23.96 6.73 -14.92
N THR A 366 23.31 5.81 -14.20
CA THR A 366 22.47 6.17 -13.07
C THR A 366 23.25 6.89 -11.96
N ARG A 367 24.54 6.63 -11.80
CA ARG A 367 25.42 7.31 -10.82
C ARG A 367 25.80 8.73 -11.23
N ARG A 368 25.69 9.04 -12.51
CA ARG A 368 25.92 10.39 -13.07
C ARG A 368 24.73 11.32 -12.88
N MET A 369 23.54 10.80 -12.66
CA MET A 369 22.27 11.52 -12.48
C MET A 369 22.21 12.24 -11.13
N ARG A 370 23.09 13.20 -10.88
CA ARG A 370 23.22 13.89 -9.58
C ARG A 370 22.05 14.79 -9.27
N MET A 371 21.57 15.55 -10.27
CA MET A 371 20.43 16.46 -10.11
C MET A 371 19.15 15.68 -9.90
N THR A 372 18.93 14.64 -10.71
CA THR A 372 17.83 13.70 -10.54
C THR A 372 17.84 13.07 -9.14
N GLY A 373 19.01 12.64 -8.64
CA GLY A 373 19.17 12.11 -7.28
C GLY A 373 18.75 13.10 -6.19
N ARG A 374 19.11 14.39 -6.35
CA ARG A 374 18.69 15.46 -5.41
C ARG A 374 17.17 15.69 -5.46
N VAL A 375 16.56 15.64 -6.63
CA VAL A 375 15.10 15.76 -6.79
C VAL A 375 14.39 14.62 -6.10
N ILE A 376 14.88 13.38 -6.22
CA ILE A 376 14.34 12.22 -5.50
C ILE A 376 14.38 12.45 -3.98
N GLN A 377 15.55 12.83 -3.46
CA GLN A 377 15.74 13.06 -2.03
C GLN A 377 14.81 14.19 -1.50
N GLU A 378 14.72 15.30 -2.22
CA GLU A 378 13.86 16.42 -1.85
C GLU A 378 12.39 16.06 -1.94
N THR A 379 11.99 15.32 -2.96
CA THR A 379 10.62 14.79 -3.06
C THR A 379 10.27 13.92 -1.85
N MET A 380 11.13 13.00 -1.46
CA MET A 380 10.89 12.16 -0.28
C MET A 380 10.87 12.96 1.03
N ARG A 381 11.62 14.05 1.09
CA ARG A 381 11.61 14.96 2.27
C ARG A 381 10.29 15.72 2.39
N VAL A 382 9.75 16.21 1.27
CA VAL A 382 8.56 17.08 1.25
C VAL A 382 7.26 16.26 1.24
N ALA A 383 7.22 15.17 0.48
CA ALA A 383 6.04 14.33 0.35
C ALA A 383 6.05 13.23 1.43
N SER A 384 5.08 13.29 2.34
CA SER A 384 4.87 12.23 3.34
C SER A 384 4.19 11.03 2.69
N ILE A 385 4.97 10.07 2.18
CA ILE A 385 4.46 8.89 1.48
C ILE A 385 3.72 7.94 2.43
N LEU A 386 4.29 7.72 3.63
CA LEU A 386 3.68 6.90 4.67
C LEU A 386 3.35 7.77 5.88
N PRO A 387 2.12 8.31 5.97
CA PRO A 387 1.76 9.28 6.99
C PRO A 387 1.59 8.67 8.38
N MET A 388 1.46 7.34 8.49
CA MET A 388 1.27 6.66 9.78
C MET A 388 1.72 5.21 9.73
N THR A 389 2.04 4.68 10.90
CA THR A 389 2.25 3.25 11.14
C THR A 389 1.47 2.81 12.37
N PHE A 390 1.26 1.50 12.51
CA PHE A 390 0.57 0.90 13.65
C PHE A 390 1.54 0.05 14.45
N THR A 391 1.50 0.22 15.77
CA THR A 391 2.21 -0.64 16.71
C THR A 391 1.26 -1.09 17.81
N ARG A 392 1.51 -2.25 18.38
CA ARG A 392 0.82 -2.77 19.56
C ARG A 392 1.86 -2.99 20.65
N LYS A 393 1.55 -2.59 21.89
CA LYS A 393 2.37 -3.00 23.01
C LYS A 393 2.37 -4.53 23.08
N ASP A 394 3.55 -5.13 23.08
CA ASP A 394 3.65 -6.55 23.28
C ASP A 394 3.24 -6.86 24.72
N ASP A 395 2.35 -7.83 24.91
CA ASP A 395 2.03 -8.34 26.22
C ASP A 395 3.25 -9.17 26.67
N ILE A 396 4.24 -8.48 27.20
CA ILE A 396 5.31 -9.14 27.93
C ILE A 396 4.59 -9.77 29.12
N ALA A 397 4.52 -11.08 29.13
CA ALA A 397 4.06 -11.83 30.29
C ALA A 397 4.89 -11.35 31.50
N CYS A 398 4.23 -10.63 32.41
CA CYS A 398 4.77 -10.30 33.71
C CYS A 398 4.76 -11.55 34.58
#